data_4b7488afd5148ab1c5642963aa7a47c7
#
_entry.id   4b7488afd5148ab1c5642963aa7a47c7
#
_cell.length_a   1.000
_cell.length_b   1.000
_cell.length_c   1.000
_cell.angle_alpha   90.00
_cell.angle_beta   90.00
_cell.angle_gamma   90.00
#
_symmetry.space_group_name_H-M   'P 1'
#
loop_
_entity.id
_entity.type
_entity.pdbx_description
1 polymer ?
#
loop_
_entity_poly.entity_id
_entity_poly.type
_entity_poly.pdbx_seq_one_letter_code
_entity_poly.pdbx_strand_id
1 'polypeptide(L)'
;MQDDNFFTRELSLLEFNKRVIAQASDKSVPILERLKYLCIADSNLDEFFEIKVAYYRTRLKFTQGSYDSVDYNNLQLLKDIRRKVNSIIKVQYDLLQRSVFRALRTKNIVFLRRRELNNAQKRWASKYFDEHILPIITPVMLEGTSPNMMGSHPFPKIQNKSLNFMVKLKGTDDFGNSPKLAFVPAPRTLSRYIKFPKRLSNNKESYIFLSSLIHENIDKLFPGLQVRGCHQFRVTMNSNLVFDDEDLNDIKKSLTRLLPERKYSEAVRLEVAKDCPTDVLKYLKTQYELTDLDIYKINGPVNLNRFYSIYDDIKLKALKFPE
;
A
#
# COMPACT_ATOMS: atom_id res chain seq x y z
N MET A 1 40.17 11.32 6.88
CA MET A 1 39.34 12.39 6.31
C MET A 1 38.43 11.69 5.30
N GLN A 2 37.20 11.33 5.67
CA GLN A 2 36.21 10.87 4.69
C GLN A 2 35.71 12.12 3.94
N ASP A 3 35.77 12.06 2.61
CA ASP A 3 35.22 13.10 1.74
C ASP A 3 33.72 13.24 1.98
N ASP A 4 33.32 14.20 2.79
CA ASP A 4 31.90 14.52 3.16
C ASP A 4 31.06 15.06 1.97
N ASN A 5 31.60 15.03 0.75
CA ASN A 5 30.97 15.62 -0.42
C ASN A 5 30.20 14.65 -1.32
N PHE A 6 30.17 13.35 -1.02
CA PHE A 6 29.43 12.37 -1.83
C PHE A 6 28.17 11.89 -1.13
N PHE A 7 27.02 12.13 -1.74
CA PHE A 7 25.76 11.46 -1.34
C PHE A 7 25.90 9.95 -1.55
N THR A 8 25.46 9.16 -0.58
CA THR A 8 25.35 7.72 -0.80
C THR A 8 24.45 7.43 -2.00
N ARG A 9 24.71 6.34 -2.70
CA ARG A 9 23.94 5.94 -3.89
C ARG A 9 22.45 5.88 -3.61
N GLU A 10 22.08 5.38 -2.44
CA GLU A 10 20.68 5.23 -2.00
C GLU A 10 20.00 6.59 -1.83
N LEU A 11 20.66 7.54 -1.20
CA LEU A 11 20.11 8.90 -1.03
C LEU A 11 20.04 9.64 -2.37
N SER A 12 20.98 9.39 -3.30
CA SER A 12 20.95 9.93 -4.66
C SER A 12 19.77 9.40 -5.48
N LEU A 13 19.42 8.11 -5.34
CA LEU A 13 18.23 7.53 -5.97
C LEU A 13 16.93 8.17 -5.45
N LEU A 14 16.86 8.51 -4.17
CA LEU A 14 15.72 9.21 -3.60
C LEU A 14 15.64 10.67 -4.10
N GLU A 15 16.78 11.35 -4.29
CA GLU A 15 16.79 12.69 -4.92
C GLU A 15 16.39 12.62 -6.40
N PHE A 16 16.77 11.57 -7.12
CA PHE A 16 16.26 11.33 -8.47
C PHE A 16 14.73 11.18 -8.45
N ASN A 17 14.19 10.42 -7.52
CA ASN A 17 12.74 10.22 -7.42
C ASN A 17 12.00 11.52 -7.08
N LYS A 18 12.59 12.44 -6.32
CA LYS A 18 12.05 13.80 -6.12
C LYS A 18 11.96 14.59 -7.43
N ARG A 19 12.94 14.44 -8.33
CA ARG A 19 12.89 15.07 -9.65
C ARG A 19 11.75 14.50 -10.51
N VAL A 20 11.47 13.21 -10.42
CA VAL A 20 10.30 12.60 -11.07
C VAL A 20 9.01 13.24 -10.53
N ILE A 21 8.89 13.41 -9.21
CA ILE A 21 7.72 14.06 -8.59
C ILE A 21 7.62 15.55 -8.98
N ALA A 22 8.74 16.23 -9.20
CA ALA A 22 8.75 17.64 -9.63
C ALA A 22 8.00 17.82 -10.97
N GLN A 23 8.07 16.84 -11.90
CA GLN A 23 7.27 16.85 -13.14
C GLN A 23 5.77 16.85 -12.85
N ALA A 24 5.33 16.19 -11.79
CA ALA A 24 3.93 16.19 -11.37
C ALA A 24 3.50 17.54 -10.75
N SER A 25 4.42 18.37 -10.29
CA SER A 25 4.14 19.72 -9.76
C SER A 25 4.03 20.78 -10.85
N ASP A 26 4.66 20.56 -12.00
CA ASP A 26 4.67 21.49 -13.12
C ASP A 26 3.29 21.58 -13.77
N LYS A 27 2.70 22.77 -13.78
CA LYS A 27 1.37 23.02 -14.35
C LYS A 27 1.37 23.05 -15.88
N SER A 28 2.51 23.18 -16.55
CA SER A 28 2.64 23.09 -18.01
C SER A 28 2.50 21.66 -18.51
N VAL A 29 2.77 20.67 -17.65
CA VAL A 29 2.61 19.25 -17.93
C VAL A 29 1.10 18.87 -17.91
N PRO A 30 0.59 18.15 -18.94
CA PRO A 30 -0.81 17.71 -18.99
C PRO A 30 -1.18 16.89 -17.74
N ILE A 31 -2.45 17.05 -17.29
CA ILE A 31 -2.84 16.56 -15.96
C ILE A 31 -2.73 15.04 -15.78
N LEU A 32 -2.99 14.24 -16.82
CA LEU A 32 -2.85 12.79 -16.74
C LEU A 32 -1.38 12.37 -16.75
N GLU A 33 -0.51 13.10 -17.43
CA GLU A 33 0.95 12.88 -17.33
C GLU A 33 1.45 13.16 -15.91
N ARG A 34 0.93 14.20 -15.26
CA ARG A 34 1.26 14.50 -13.86
C ARG A 34 0.86 13.36 -12.92
N LEU A 35 -0.33 12.76 -13.14
CA LEU A 35 -0.74 11.55 -12.43
C LEU A 35 0.22 10.39 -12.70
N LYS A 36 0.60 10.20 -13.97
CA LYS A 36 1.54 9.16 -14.40
C LYS A 36 2.90 9.30 -13.70
N TYR A 37 3.45 10.51 -13.61
CA TYR A 37 4.69 10.76 -12.88
C TYR A 37 4.58 10.41 -11.39
N LEU A 38 3.46 10.66 -10.74
CA LEU A 38 3.22 10.24 -9.36
C LEU A 38 3.19 8.70 -9.23
N CYS A 39 2.59 8.00 -10.18
CA CYS A 39 2.58 6.54 -10.21
C CYS A 39 3.99 5.95 -10.45
N ILE A 40 4.77 6.56 -11.36
CA ILE A 40 6.16 6.17 -11.61
C ILE A 40 7.00 6.36 -10.33
N ALA A 41 6.84 7.48 -9.65
CA ALA A 41 7.57 7.74 -8.41
C ALA A 41 7.22 6.73 -7.30
N ASP A 42 5.97 6.26 -7.22
CA ASP A 42 5.54 5.22 -6.30
C ASP A 42 6.17 3.86 -6.66
N SER A 43 6.20 3.53 -7.95
CA SER A 43 6.86 2.30 -8.45
C SER A 43 8.37 2.30 -8.16
N ASN A 44 9.04 3.44 -8.35
CA ASN A 44 10.47 3.58 -8.03
C ASN A 44 10.72 3.38 -6.52
N LEU A 45 9.82 3.87 -5.66
CA LEU A 45 9.91 3.58 -4.22
C LEU A 45 9.70 2.11 -3.92
N ASP A 46 8.75 1.45 -4.59
CA ASP A 46 8.52 0.01 -4.41
C ASP A 46 9.82 -0.78 -4.70
N GLU A 47 10.44 -0.56 -5.86
CA GLU A 47 11.68 -1.22 -6.25
C GLU A 47 12.84 -0.89 -5.29
N PHE A 48 12.94 0.38 -4.88
CA PHE A 48 13.94 0.81 -3.92
C PHE A 48 13.85 0.05 -2.59
N PHE A 49 12.63 -0.17 -2.07
CA PHE A 49 12.41 -0.95 -0.86
C PHE A 49 12.65 -2.44 -1.07
N GLU A 50 12.16 -3.00 -2.16
CA GLU A 50 12.29 -4.42 -2.48
C GLU A 50 13.74 -4.87 -2.63
N ILE A 51 14.63 -3.97 -3.06
CA ILE A 51 16.03 -4.31 -3.38
C ILE A 51 16.99 -3.66 -2.39
N LYS A 52 16.97 -2.32 -2.29
CA LYS A 52 18.01 -1.59 -1.54
C LYS A 52 17.78 -1.62 -0.04
N VAL A 53 16.58 -1.25 0.41
CA VAL A 53 16.25 -1.28 1.85
C VAL A 53 16.27 -2.72 2.36
N ALA A 54 15.77 -3.67 1.57
CA ALA A 54 15.81 -5.09 1.89
C ALA A 54 17.24 -5.57 2.18
N TYR A 55 18.22 -5.21 1.33
CA TYR A 55 19.62 -5.56 1.53
C TYR A 55 20.15 -5.10 2.90
N TYR A 56 19.97 -3.83 3.25
CA TYR A 56 20.47 -3.29 4.51
C TYR A 56 19.75 -3.89 5.73
N ARG A 57 18.47 -4.19 5.61
CA ARG A 57 17.71 -4.85 6.68
C ARG A 57 18.17 -6.27 6.93
N THR A 58 18.34 -7.06 5.88
CA THR A 58 18.85 -8.42 5.96
C THR A 58 20.23 -8.42 6.62
N ARG A 59 21.12 -7.52 6.19
CA ARG A 59 22.44 -7.41 6.79
C ARG A 59 22.40 -7.12 8.28
N LEU A 60 21.58 -6.16 8.74
CA LEU A 60 21.45 -5.84 10.16
C LEU A 60 20.86 -6.98 11.00
N LYS A 61 20.08 -7.89 10.40
CA LYS A 61 19.59 -9.08 11.12
C LYS A 61 20.68 -10.11 11.37
N PHE A 62 21.57 -10.33 10.40
CA PHE A 62 22.67 -11.29 10.52
C PHE A 62 23.77 -10.84 11.48
N THR A 63 23.91 -9.54 11.72
CA THR A 63 24.95 -8.99 12.61
C THR A 63 24.47 -8.80 14.06
N GLN A 64 23.32 -9.34 14.46
CA GLN A 64 22.82 -9.28 15.84
C GLN A 64 23.80 -9.91 16.82
N GLY A 65 24.63 -9.06 17.46
CA GLY A 65 25.60 -9.46 18.49
C GLY A 65 26.98 -8.81 18.36
N SER A 66 27.33 -8.25 17.22
CA SER A 66 28.60 -7.53 16.99
C SER A 66 28.29 -6.17 16.36
N TYR A 67 28.10 -5.14 17.19
CA TYR A 67 27.97 -3.76 16.72
C TYR A 67 29.33 -3.25 16.24
N ASP A 68 29.65 -3.52 14.99
CA ASP A 68 30.79 -2.88 14.35
C ASP A 68 30.39 -1.49 13.75
N SER A 69 31.39 -0.72 13.37
CA SER A 69 31.18 0.60 12.77
C SER A 69 30.32 0.58 11.51
N VAL A 70 30.29 -0.53 10.78
CA VAL A 70 29.52 -0.74 9.54
C VAL A 70 28.03 -0.85 9.84
N ASP A 71 27.65 -1.54 10.90
CA ASP A 71 26.26 -1.69 11.30
C ASP A 71 25.67 -0.38 11.82
N TYR A 72 26.46 0.39 12.55
CA TYR A 72 26.06 1.75 12.94
C TYR A 72 25.78 2.63 11.72
N ASN A 73 26.66 2.59 10.72
CA ASN A 73 26.48 3.35 9.46
C ASN A 73 25.25 2.88 8.69
N ASN A 74 24.98 1.58 8.62
CA ASN A 74 23.79 1.02 7.98
C ASN A 74 22.49 1.47 8.68
N LEU A 75 22.47 1.46 10.01
CA LEU A 75 21.33 1.94 10.79
C LEU A 75 21.10 3.44 10.57
N GLN A 76 22.16 4.24 10.53
CA GLN A 76 22.07 5.67 10.28
C GLN A 76 21.55 5.94 8.87
N LEU A 77 22.02 5.21 7.87
CA LEU A 77 21.51 5.27 6.49
C LEU A 77 20.01 4.94 6.42
N LEU A 78 19.52 3.91 7.10
CA LEU A 78 18.10 3.58 7.13
C LEU A 78 17.26 4.69 7.78
N LYS A 79 17.78 5.35 8.82
CA LYS A 79 17.11 6.52 9.43
C LYS A 79 17.02 7.69 8.45
N ASP A 80 18.07 7.95 7.66
CA ASP A 80 18.10 9.01 6.66
C ASP A 80 17.17 8.70 5.48
N ILE A 81 17.18 7.44 5.01
CA ILE A 81 16.23 6.94 4.02
C ILE A 81 14.80 7.19 4.49
N ARG A 82 14.45 6.77 5.73
CA ARG A 82 13.11 6.98 6.29
C ARG A 82 12.71 8.45 6.28
N ARG A 83 13.61 9.34 6.70
CA ARG A 83 13.34 10.79 6.73
C ARG A 83 13.04 11.33 5.33
N LYS A 84 13.86 10.97 4.33
CA LYS A 84 13.67 11.38 2.94
C LYS A 84 12.40 10.78 2.33
N VAL A 85 12.15 9.50 2.53
CA VAL A 85 10.95 8.81 2.01
C VAL A 85 9.67 9.39 2.60
N ASN A 86 9.61 9.71 3.90
CA ASN A 86 8.47 10.38 4.49
C ASN A 86 8.20 11.75 3.85
N SER A 87 9.25 12.51 3.54
CA SER A 87 9.13 13.79 2.81
C SER A 87 8.59 13.57 1.39
N ILE A 88 9.10 12.57 0.68
CA ILE A 88 8.66 12.19 -0.68
C ILE A 88 7.18 11.82 -0.67
N ILE A 89 6.77 10.90 0.20
CA ILE A 89 5.38 10.45 0.33
C ILE A 89 4.44 11.63 0.63
N LYS A 90 4.85 12.52 1.54
CA LYS A 90 4.04 13.71 1.86
C LYS A 90 3.80 14.59 0.63
N VAL A 91 4.86 14.92 -0.11
CA VAL A 91 4.75 15.76 -1.32
C VAL A 91 3.91 15.04 -2.39
N GLN A 92 4.14 13.77 -2.61
CA GLN A 92 3.43 12.95 -3.59
C GLN A 92 1.92 12.93 -3.35
N TYR A 93 1.48 12.68 -2.11
CA TYR A 93 0.06 12.66 -1.76
C TYR A 93 -0.57 14.05 -1.66
N ASP A 94 0.17 15.07 -1.28
CA ASP A 94 -0.29 16.46 -1.34
C ASP A 94 -0.53 16.90 -2.79
N LEU A 95 0.38 16.58 -3.73
CA LEU A 95 0.20 16.83 -5.16
C LEU A 95 -0.99 16.06 -5.74
N LEU A 96 -1.12 14.77 -5.40
CA LEU A 96 -2.24 13.95 -5.86
C LEU A 96 -3.58 14.59 -5.47
N GLN A 97 -3.75 14.94 -4.20
CA GLN A 97 -5.04 15.37 -3.67
C GLN A 97 -5.35 16.83 -3.98
N ARG A 98 -4.38 17.73 -3.76
CA ARG A 98 -4.60 19.17 -3.82
C ARG A 98 -4.40 19.74 -5.22
N SER A 99 -3.67 19.03 -6.09
CA SER A 99 -3.36 19.49 -7.45
C SER A 99 -4.01 18.60 -8.50
N VAL A 100 -3.64 17.32 -8.59
CA VAL A 100 -4.08 16.42 -9.69
C VAL A 100 -5.59 16.16 -9.64
N PHE A 101 -6.13 15.66 -8.52
CA PHE A 101 -7.58 15.40 -8.43
C PHE A 101 -8.42 16.68 -8.49
N ARG A 102 -7.90 17.80 -7.99
CA ARG A 102 -8.59 19.09 -8.12
C ARG A 102 -8.65 19.54 -9.57
N ALA A 103 -7.55 19.43 -10.32
CA ALA A 103 -7.52 19.78 -11.74
C ALA A 103 -8.35 18.81 -12.61
N LEU A 104 -8.39 17.52 -12.32
CA LEU A 104 -9.30 16.57 -12.97
C LEU A 104 -10.77 16.96 -12.75
N ARG A 105 -11.13 17.38 -11.54
CA ARG A 105 -12.49 17.84 -11.19
C ARG A 105 -12.94 19.04 -12.05
N THR A 106 -12.04 19.97 -12.41
CA THR A 106 -12.35 21.09 -13.35
C THR A 106 -12.58 20.62 -14.79
N LYS A 107 -12.13 19.41 -15.12
CA LYS A 107 -12.36 18.75 -16.42
C LYS A 107 -13.51 17.75 -16.38
N ASN A 108 -14.40 17.87 -15.39
CA ASN A 108 -15.54 16.98 -15.15
C ASN A 108 -15.18 15.50 -14.87
N ILE A 109 -13.96 15.23 -14.43
CA ILE A 109 -13.50 13.91 -13.99
C ILE A 109 -13.37 13.95 -12.47
N VAL A 110 -14.24 13.22 -11.76
CA VAL A 110 -14.38 13.35 -10.31
C VAL A 110 -14.16 12.01 -9.62
N PHE A 111 -13.17 11.97 -8.74
CA PHE A 111 -12.97 10.86 -7.81
C PHE A 111 -13.67 11.20 -6.49
N LEU A 112 -14.81 10.58 -6.25
CA LEU A 112 -15.64 10.82 -5.08
C LEU A 112 -15.07 10.10 -3.86
N ARG A 113 -14.97 10.83 -2.76
CA ARG A 113 -14.71 10.25 -1.45
C ARG A 113 -16.02 9.71 -0.86
N ARG A 114 -15.94 8.73 0.02
CA ARG A 114 -17.07 8.12 0.70
C ARG A 114 -18.11 9.13 1.21
N ARG A 115 -17.66 10.18 1.90
CA ARG A 115 -18.53 11.24 2.46
C ARG A 115 -19.13 12.19 1.42
N GLU A 116 -18.66 12.16 0.17
CA GLU A 116 -19.17 12.99 -0.93
C GLU A 116 -20.30 12.28 -1.72
N LEU A 117 -20.57 11.01 -1.42
CA LEU A 117 -21.61 10.22 -2.07
C LEU A 117 -23.01 10.70 -1.62
N ASN A 118 -23.86 10.97 -2.60
CA ASN A 118 -25.29 11.17 -2.35
C ASN A 118 -26.01 9.82 -2.12
N ASN A 119 -27.28 9.88 -1.69
CA ASN A 119 -28.05 8.68 -1.36
C ASN A 119 -28.24 7.70 -2.55
N ALA A 120 -28.39 8.23 -3.77
CA ALA A 120 -28.52 7.39 -4.98
C ALA A 120 -27.19 6.68 -5.29
N GLN A 121 -26.06 7.40 -5.18
CA GLN A 121 -24.72 6.83 -5.35
C GLN A 121 -24.39 5.80 -4.28
N LYS A 122 -24.77 6.04 -3.01
CA LYS A 122 -24.61 5.05 -1.94
C LYS A 122 -25.40 3.77 -2.19
N ARG A 123 -26.67 3.87 -2.60
CA ARG A 123 -27.47 2.69 -2.95
C ARG A 123 -26.88 1.91 -4.12
N TRP A 124 -26.43 2.60 -5.16
CA TRP A 124 -25.78 1.94 -6.27
C TRP A 124 -24.45 1.29 -5.87
N ALA A 125 -23.63 1.97 -5.09
CA ALA A 125 -22.35 1.45 -4.58
C ALA A 125 -22.56 0.19 -3.71
N SER A 126 -23.60 0.21 -2.86
CA SER A 126 -23.99 -0.94 -2.06
C SER A 126 -24.40 -2.13 -2.91
N LYS A 127 -25.24 -1.92 -3.94
CA LYS A 127 -25.64 -2.97 -4.88
C LYS A 127 -24.45 -3.51 -5.68
N TYR A 128 -23.58 -2.62 -6.18
CA TYR A 128 -22.37 -3.02 -6.89
C TYR A 128 -21.43 -3.86 -6.00
N PHE A 129 -21.30 -3.49 -4.73
CA PHE A 129 -20.53 -4.26 -3.76
C PHE A 129 -21.11 -5.68 -3.62
N ASP A 130 -22.42 -5.82 -3.44
CA ASP A 130 -23.08 -7.12 -3.27
C ASP A 130 -22.90 -8.03 -4.49
N GLU A 131 -23.00 -7.47 -5.69
CA GLU A 131 -22.96 -8.25 -6.93
C GLU A 131 -21.53 -8.58 -7.40
N HIS A 132 -20.54 -7.71 -7.14
CA HIS A 132 -19.23 -7.81 -7.78
C HIS A 132 -18.04 -7.91 -6.82
N ILE A 133 -18.20 -7.50 -5.56
CA ILE A 133 -17.11 -7.45 -4.60
C ILE A 133 -17.28 -8.50 -3.51
N LEU A 134 -18.46 -8.57 -2.91
CA LEU A 134 -18.76 -9.50 -1.83
C LEU A 134 -18.47 -10.97 -2.17
N PRO A 135 -18.79 -11.48 -3.39
CA PRO A 135 -18.51 -12.87 -3.73
C PRO A 135 -17.01 -13.21 -3.88
N ILE A 136 -16.15 -12.18 -3.99
CA ILE A 136 -14.72 -12.36 -4.25
C ILE A 136 -13.87 -12.13 -3.01
N ILE A 137 -14.38 -11.35 -2.04
CA ILE A 137 -13.65 -11.02 -0.81
C ILE A 137 -13.99 -12.03 0.28
N THR A 138 -12.96 -12.66 0.82
CA THR A 138 -13.09 -13.57 1.97
C THR A 138 -12.40 -12.96 3.19
N PRO A 139 -13.14 -12.53 4.21
CA PRO A 139 -12.55 -12.08 5.47
C PRO A 139 -11.94 -13.26 6.24
N VAL A 140 -10.88 -13.02 6.97
CA VAL A 140 -10.22 -13.97 7.86
C VAL A 140 -10.27 -13.41 9.27
N MET A 141 -10.96 -14.09 10.18
CA MET A 141 -10.98 -13.74 11.59
C MET A 141 -9.62 -14.03 12.21
N LEU A 142 -9.13 -13.08 13.02
CA LEU A 142 -7.85 -13.21 13.71
C LEU A 142 -8.15 -13.50 15.19
N GLU A 143 -7.86 -14.71 15.61
CA GLU A 143 -8.00 -15.13 16.99
C GLU A 143 -6.82 -14.64 17.82
N GLY A 144 -7.10 -14.16 19.03
CA GLY A 144 -6.08 -13.82 20.03
C GLY A 144 -5.27 -12.56 19.72
N THR A 145 -5.63 -11.43 20.34
CA THR A 145 -4.89 -10.18 20.25
C THR A 145 -3.67 -10.10 21.18
N SER A 146 -3.37 -11.19 21.91
CA SER A 146 -2.19 -11.24 22.78
C SER A 146 -0.97 -11.72 22.00
N PRO A 147 0.16 -11.02 22.05
CA PRO A 147 1.40 -11.45 21.39
C PRO A 147 1.90 -12.83 21.85
N ASN A 148 1.47 -13.26 23.03
CA ASN A 148 1.87 -14.52 23.66
C ASN A 148 0.85 -15.67 23.46
N MET A 149 -0.32 -15.40 22.91
CA MET A 149 -1.21 -16.43 22.41
C MET A 149 -0.91 -16.61 20.91
N MET A 150 -0.03 -17.52 20.59
CA MET A 150 -0.02 -18.18 19.29
C MET A 150 -1.41 -18.79 19.11
N GLY A 151 -2.31 -18.04 18.47
CA GLY A 151 -3.59 -18.58 18.05
C GLY A 151 -3.33 -19.82 17.19
N SER A 152 -4.25 -20.74 17.16
CA SER A 152 -4.15 -22.02 16.44
C SER A 152 -3.90 -21.85 14.93
N HIS A 153 -3.98 -20.62 14.41
CA HIS A 153 -3.78 -20.31 13.00
C HIS A 153 -2.71 -19.24 12.79
N PRO A 154 -1.72 -19.49 11.91
CA PRO A 154 -0.74 -18.47 11.54
C PRO A 154 -1.43 -17.29 10.84
N PHE A 155 -0.84 -16.08 10.96
CA PHE A 155 -1.34 -14.89 10.25
C PHE A 155 -1.42 -15.16 8.74
N PRO A 156 -2.50 -14.74 8.05
CA PRO A 156 -2.69 -15.02 6.64
C PRO A 156 -1.52 -14.54 5.79
N LYS A 157 -1.03 -15.39 4.90
CA LYS A 157 -0.03 -15.00 3.91
C LYS A 157 -0.63 -14.03 2.90
N ILE A 158 -0.04 -12.85 2.76
CA ILE A 158 -0.50 -11.82 1.83
C ILE A 158 0.40 -11.73 0.61
N GLN A 159 -0.18 -11.30 -0.51
CA GLN A 159 0.58 -11.02 -1.71
C GLN A 159 1.36 -9.70 -1.55
N ASN A 160 2.61 -9.67 -2.03
CA ASN A 160 3.43 -8.46 -2.07
C ASN A 160 2.67 -7.31 -2.73
N LYS A 161 2.68 -6.13 -2.11
CA LYS A 161 2.05 -4.88 -2.62
C LYS A 161 0.53 -4.99 -2.88
N SER A 162 -0.19 -5.91 -2.23
CA SER A 162 -1.65 -5.99 -2.31
C SER A 162 -2.31 -4.96 -1.39
N LEU A 163 -3.53 -4.54 -1.73
CA LEU A 163 -4.38 -3.76 -0.83
C LEU A 163 -5.05 -4.70 0.15
N ASN A 164 -4.96 -4.39 1.43
CA ASN A 164 -5.57 -5.17 2.50
C ASN A 164 -6.20 -4.23 3.52
N PHE A 165 -7.09 -4.80 4.34
CA PHE A 165 -7.72 -4.06 5.43
C PHE A 165 -7.59 -4.84 6.73
N MET A 166 -7.28 -4.12 7.81
CA MET A 166 -7.50 -4.57 9.18
C MET A 166 -8.80 -3.99 9.68
N VAL A 167 -9.69 -4.86 10.14
CA VAL A 167 -11.02 -4.50 10.63
C VAL A 167 -11.09 -4.77 12.12
N LYS A 168 -11.46 -3.76 12.89
CA LYS A 168 -11.73 -3.92 14.33
C LYS A 168 -13.18 -4.31 14.54
N LEU A 169 -13.40 -5.38 15.29
CA LEU A 169 -14.70 -5.96 15.55
C LEU A 169 -15.06 -5.89 17.04
N LYS A 170 -16.33 -5.92 17.31
CA LYS A 170 -16.92 -6.06 18.66
C LYS A 170 -18.18 -6.91 18.57
N GLY A 171 -18.37 -7.78 19.56
CA GLY A 171 -19.52 -8.66 19.65
C GLY A 171 -19.10 -10.12 19.66
N THR A 172 -20.09 -10.98 19.62
CA THR A 172 -19.93 -12.44 19.57
C THR A 172 -20.61 -12.92 18.28
N ASP A 173 -19.93 -13.77 17.52
CA ASP A 173 -20.49 -14.35 16.30
C ASP A 173 -21.52 -15.46 16.65
N ASP A 174 -22.19 -15.97 15.63
CA ASP A 174 -23.21 -17.03 15.79
C ASP A 174 -22.65 -18.37 16.32
N PHE A 175 -21.31 -18.51 16.35
CA PHE A 175 -20.59 -19.66 16.89
C PHE A 175 -20.07 -19.44 18.32
N GLY A 176 -20.38 -18.30 18.94
CA GLY A 176 -19.93 -17.96 20.29
C GLY A 176 -18.51 -17.37 20.37
N ASN A 177 -17.83 -17.12 19.23
CA ASN A 177 -16.50 -16.50 19.22
C ASN A 177 -16.62 -14.97 19.32
N SER A 178 -15.63 -14.35 19.96
CA SER A 178 -15.55 -12.89 20.11
C SER A 178 -14.28 -12.34 19.44
N PRO A 179 -14.18 -12.38 18.09
CA PRO A 179 -13.01 -11.88 17.39
C PRO A 179 -12.87 -10.37 17.56
N LYS A 180 -11.66 -9.90 17.83
CA LYS A 180 -11.38 -8.47 17.98
C LYS A 180 -10.88 -7.83 16.69
N LEU A 181 -10.23 -8.63 15.84
CA LEU A 181 -9.65 -8.21 14.58
C LEU A 181 -10.03 -9.19 13.47
N ALA A 182 -10.17 -8.66 12.26
CA ALA A 182 -10.25 -9.46 11.05
C ALA A 182 -9.32 -8.86 9.97
N PHE A 183 -8.83 -9.74 9.12
CA PHE A 183 -8.05 -9.39 7.93
C PHE A 183 -8.93 -9.55 6.69
N VAL A 184 -8.93 -8.54 5.83
CA VAL A 184 -9.69 -8.54 4.58
C VAL A 184 -8.76 -8.22 3.41
N PRO A 185 -8.39 -9.22 2.58
CA PRO A 185 -7.61 -8.99 1.38
C PRO A 185 -8.51 -8.43 0.27
N ALA A 186 -8.00 -7.46 -0.49
CA ALA A 186 -8.63 -7.04 -1.74
C ALA A 186 -7.87 -7.65 -2.92
N PRO A 187 -8.43 -8.63 -3.64
CA PRO A 187 -7.78 -9.29 -4.75
C PRO A 187 -7.32 -8.33 -5.83
N ARG A 188 -6.19 -8.67 -6.49
CA ARG A 188 -5.62 -7.83 -7.56
C ARG A 188 -6.47 -7.77 -8.83
N THR A 189 -7.38 -8.71 -9.01
CA THR A 189 -8.34 -8.75 -10.10
C THR A 189 -9.35 -7.62 -10.05
N LEU A 190 -9.61 -7.08 -8.85
CA LEU A 190 -10.48 -5.93 -8.68
C LEU A 190 -9.81 -4.64 -9.12
N SER A 191 -10.53 -3.85 -9.96
CA SER A 191 -10.09 -2.51 -10.32
C SER A 191 -9.97 -1.61 -9.08
N ARG A 192 -8.97 -0.73 -9.05
CA ARG A 192 -8.75 0.18 -7.92
C ARG A 192 -9.75 1.33 -7.84
N TYR A 193 -10.49 1.56 -8.89
CA TYR A 193 -11.57 2.55 -8.95
C TYR A 193 -12.70 2.01 -9.84
N ILE A 194 -13.90 2.42 -9.53
CA ILE A 194 -15.11 1.99 -10.20
C ILE A 194 -15.83 3.23 -10.74
N LYS A 195 -16.24 3.20 -12.00
CA LYS A 195 -16.96 4.30 -12.66
C LYS A 195 -18.44 4.21 -12.32
N PHE A 196 -19.02 5.33 -11.90
CA PHE A 196 -20.47 5.44 -11.73
C PHE A 196 -21.18 5.50 -13.09
N PRO A 197 -22.40 4.96 -13.21
CA PRO A 197 -23.25 5.16 -14.38
C PRO A 197 -23.51 6.64 -14.64
N LYS A 198 -23.63 7.03 -15.92
CA LYS A 198 -23.85 8.42 -16.33
C LYS A 198 -25.02 9.08 -15.61
N ARG A 199 -26.14 8.34 -15.38
CA ARG A 199 -27.33 8.82 -14.67
C ARG A 199 -27.07 9.25 -13.21
N LEU A 200 -25.98 8.77 -12.59
CA LEU A 200 -25.60 9.09 -11.21
C LEU A 200 -24.45 10.10 -11.12
N SER A 201 -24.02 10.63 -12.25
CA SER A 201 -22.80 11.42 -12.38
C SER A 201 -23.02 12.88 -12.76
N ASN A 202 -24.27 13.33 -12.93
CA ASN A 202 -24.63 14.72 -13.31
C ASN A 202 -23.77 15.25 -14.48
N ASN A 203 -23.74 14.51 -15.59
CA ASN A 203 -22.93 14.80 -16.80
C ASN A 203 -21.40 14.85 -16.57
N LYS A 204 -20.90 14.35 -15.43
CA LYS A 204 -19.47 14.19 -15.14
C LYS A 204 -19.05 12.74 -15.29
N GLU A 205 -17.76 12.51 -15.45
CA GLU A 205 -17.18 11.19 -15.26
C GLU A 205 -16.83 11.02 -13.77
N SER A 206 -17.67 10.29 -13.05
CA SER A 206 -17.52 10.10 -11.60
C SER A 206 -17.03 8.70 -11.27
N TYR A 207 -16.09 8.62 -10.37
CA TYR A 207 -15.43 7.39 -9.92
C TYR A 207 -15.44 7.30 -8.41
N ILE A 208 -15.45 6.08 -7.88
CA ILE A 208 -15.19 5.77 -6.47
C ILE A 208 -13.98 4.84 -6.36
N PHE A 209 -13.12 5.05 -5.38
CA PHE A 209 -12.02 4.12 -5.09
C PHE A 209 -12.54 2.81 -4.50
N LEU A 210 -11.95 1.69 -4.91
CA LEU A 210 -12.25 0.37 -4.34
C LEU A 210 -12.15 0.39 -2.80
N SER A 211 -11.13 1.04 -2.28
CA SER A 211 -10.95 1.16 -0.82
C SER A 211 -12.11 1.90 -0.15
N SER A 212 -12.66 2.94 -0.78
CA SER A 212 -13.83 3.65 -0.28
C SER A 212 -15.10 2.81 -0.37
N LEU A 213 -15.25 2.03 -1.44
CA LEU A 213 -16.39 1.13 -1.66
C LEU A 213 -16.41 0.00 -0.64
N ILE A 214 -15.26 -0.65 -0.41
CA ILE A 214 -15.11 -1.70 0.62
C ILE A 214 -15.40 -1.10 2.00
N HIS A 215 -14.81 0.04 2.31
CA HIS A 215 -15.00 0.67 3.62
C HIS A 215 -16.45 1.09 3.89
N GLU A 216 -17.22 1.51 2.87
CA GLU A 216 -18.63 1.88 3.02
C GLU A 216 -19.53 0.67 3.27
N ASN A 217 -19.13 -0.52 2.83
CA ASN A 217 -19.93 -1.76 2.90
C ASN A 217 -19.28 -2.83 3.76
N ILE A 218 -18.28 -2.47 4.57
CA ILE A 218 -17.48 -3.44 5.33
C ILE A 218 -18.31 -4.26 6.32
N ASP A 219 -19.38 -3.67 6.88
CA ASP A 219 -20.27 -4.35 7.83
C ASP A 219 -20.92 -5.58 7.23
N LYS A 220 -21.16 -5.63 5.92
CA LYS A 220 -21.76 -6.77 5.21
C LYS A 220 -20.89 -8.02 5.22
N LEU A 221 -19.57 -7.86 5.46
CA LEU A 221 -18.64 -8.99 5.58
C LEU A 221 -18.69 -9.65 6.96
N PHE A 222 -19.35 -9.04 7.93
CA PHE A 222 -19.34 -9.45 9.33
C PHE A 222 -20.75 -9.49 9.93
N PRO A 223 -21.65 -10.35 9.42
CA PRO A 223 -22.99 -10.48 9.98
C PRO A 223 -22.91 -10.87 11.47
N GLY A 224 -23.77 -10.28 12.29
CA GLY A 224 -23.79 -10.51 13.74
C GLY A 224 -22.73 -9.74 14.54
N LEU A 225 -21.69 -9.17 13.90
CA LEU A 225 -20.61 -8.43 14.55
C LEU A 225 -20.69 -6.94 14.25
N GLN A 226 -20.23 -6.12 15.20
CA GLN A 226 -20.16 -4.69 15.03
C GLN A 226 -18.75 -4.26 14.54
N VAL A 227 -18.65 -3.62 13.38
CA VAL A 227 -17.40 -3.03 12.90
C VAL A 227 -17.11 -1.73 13.67
N ARG A 228 -15.96 -1.65 14.30
CA ARG A 228 -15.46 -0.49 15.06
C ARG A 228 -14.42 0.32 14.30
N GLY A 229 -13.83 -0.25 13.26
CA GLY A 229 -12.84 0.43 12.43
C GLY A 229 -12.40 -0.44 11.27
N CYS A 230 -12.01 0.23 10.17
CA CYS A 230 -11.52 -0.43 8.96
C CYS A 230 -10.33 0.39 8.43
N HIS A 231 -9.14 -0.21 8.40
CA HIS A 231 -7.90 0.49 8.11
C HIS A 231 -7.16 -0.22 6.98
N GLN A 232 -7.00 0.49 5.86
CA GLN A 232 -6.26 -0.03 4.71
C GLN A 232 -4.76 -0.06 5.01
N PHE A 233 -4.09 -1.09 4.49
CA PHE A 233 -2.65 -1.21 4.54
C PHE A 233 -2.09 -1.97 3.34
N ARG A 234 -0.79 -1.84 3.14
CA ARG A 234 -0.02 -2.55 2.13
C ARG A 234 1.35 -2.93 2.69
N VAL A 235 1.84 -4.11 2.37
CA VAL A 235 3.19 -4.54 2.71
C VAL A 235 4.01 -4.70 1.44
N THR A 236 5.25 -4.22 1.46
CA THR A 236 6.27 -4.49 0.45
C THR A 236 7.21 -5.55 1.00
N MET A 237 7.42 -6.61 0.23
CA MET A 237 8.27 -7.74 0.60
C MET A 237 9.66 -7.61 -0.05
N ASN A 238 10.65 -8.24 0.55
CA ASN A 238 11.98 -8.40 -0.03
C ASN A 238 11.86 -9.17 -1.36
N SER A 239 12.49 -8.68 -2.42
CA SER A 239 12.51 -9.38 -3.71
C SER A 239 13.83 -10.13 -3.96
N ASN A 240 14.83 -9.97 -3.09
CA ASN A 240 16.09 -10.66 -3.21
C ASN A 240 15.89 -12.15 -2.83
N LEU A 241 16.38 -13.02 -3.70
CA LEU A 241 16.56 -14.42 -3.36
C LEU A 241 17.83 -14.52 -2.51
N VAL A 242 17.69 -15.00 -1.28
CA VAL A 242 18.84 -15.37 -0.46
C VAL A 242 19.21 -16.80 -0.85
N PHE A 243 20.37 -16.97 -1.46
CA PHE A 243 20.95 -18.27 -1.73
C PHE A 243 21.91 -18.61 -0.60
N ASP A 244 21.71 -19.74 0.06
CA ASP A 244 22.71 -20.32 0.94
C ASP A 244 23.84 -20.95 0.10
N ASP A 245 25.02 -21.11 0.67
CA ASP A 245 26.16 -21.69 -0.06
C ASP A 245 25.84 -23.09 -0.63
N GLU A 246 24.96 -23.85 -0.01
CA GLU A 246 24.45 -25.13 -0.49
C GLU A 246 23.57 -24.98 -1.75
N ASP A 247 22.87 -23.86 -1.89
CA ASP A 247 22.00 -23.57 -3.04
C ASP A 247 22.80 -23.29 -4.32
N LEU A 248 24.06 -22.92 -4.21
CA LEU A 248 24.94 -22.64 -5.36
C LEU A 248 25.31 -23.91 -6.13
N ASN A 249 25.23 -25.08 -5.50
CA ASN A 249 25.61 -26.37 -6.11
C ASN A 249 24.55 -26.90 -7.11
N ASP A 250 23.29 -26.52 -6.97
CA ASP A 250 22.22 -26.86 -7.93
C ASP A 250 21.24 -25.67 -8.08
N ILE A 251 21.65 -24.66 -8.81
CA ILE A 251 20.91 -23.42 -9.05
C ILE A 251 19.49 -23.70 -9.58
N LYS A 252 19.28 -24.71 -10.41
CA LYS A 252 17.97 -25.03 -10.97
C LYS A 252 16.99 -25.54 -9.92
N LYS A 253 17.42 -26.45 -9.05
CA LYS A 253 16.60 -26.96 -7.95
C LYS A 253 16.34 -25.88 -6.91
N SER A 254 17.36 -25.09 -6.58
CA SER A 254 17.25 -23.99 -5.62
C SER A 254 16.29 -22.91 -6.13
N LEU A 255 16.34 -22.53 -7.41
CA LEU A 255 15.36 -21.62 -8.01
C LEU A 255 13.94 -22.19 -7.97
N THR A 256 13.76 -23.48 -8.28
CA THR A 256 12.44 -24.11 -8.26
C THR A 256 11.84 -24.13 -6.85
N ARG A 257 12.65 -24.30 -5.80
CA ARG A 257 12.25 -24.23 -4.39
C ARG A 257 11.96 -22.79 -3.95
N LEU A 258 12.85 -21.85 -4.27
CA LEU A 258 12.80 -20.46 -3.77
C LEU A 258 11.77 -19.59 -4.49
N LEU A 259 11.44 -19.86 -5.76
CA LEU A 259 10.44 -19.08 -6.51
C LEU A 259 9.04 -19.07 -5.87
N PRO A 260 8.50 -20.17 -5.34
CA PRO A 260 7.26 -20.16 -4.58
C PRO A 260 7.38 -19.38 -3.26
N GLU A 261 8.52 -19.46 -2.56
CA GLU A 261 8.78 -18.77 -1.30
C GLU A 261 8.91 -17.25 -1.48
N ARG A 262 9.34 -16.78 -2.66
CA ARG A 262 9.42 -15.37 -3.01
C ARG A 262 8.10 -14.61 -2.82
N LYS A 263 6.97 -15.28 -2.97
CA LYS A 263 5.65 -14.66 -2.73
C LYS A 263 5.41 -14.28 -1.27
N TYR A 264 6.17 -14.87 -0.36
CA TYR A 264 6.01 -14.76 1.09
C TYR A 264 7.31 -14.39 1.80
N SER A 265 8.22 -13.75 1.06
CA SER A 265 9.48 -13.27 1.59
C SER A 265 9.27 -12.23 2.71
N GLU A 266 10.35 -11.91 3.41
CA GLU A 266 10.36 -10.97 4.53
C GLU A 266 9.78 -9.60 4.16
N ALA A 267 8.95 -9.03 5.03
CA ALA A 267 8.42 -7.69 4.87
C ALA A 267 9.52 -6.63 5.10
N VAL A 268 9.58 -5.63 4.22
CA VAL A 268 10.55 -4.54 4.30
C VAL A 268 9.91 -3.16 4.46
N ARG A 269 8.61 -3.02 4.16
CA ARG A 269 7.86 -1.77 4.34
C ARG A 269 6.39 -2.07 4.61
N LEU A 270 5.84 -1.34 5.58
CA LEU A 270 4.41 -1.32 5.89
C LEU A 270 3.87 0.09 5.64
N GLU A 271 2.93 0.22 4.72
CA GLU A 271 2.15 1.43 4.49
C GLU A 271 0.76 1.24 5.09
N VAL A 272 0.35 2.19 5.93
CA VAL A 272 -0.95 2.17 6.61
C VAL A 272 -1.69 3.48 6.39
N ALA A 273 -3.01 3.47 6.47
CA ALA A 273 -3.80 4.68 6.51
C ALA A 273 -3.33 5.59 7.66
N LYS A 274 -3.34 6.91 7.43
CA LYS A 274 -2.85 7.90 8.41
C LYS A 274 -3.57 7.79 9.77
N ASP A 275 -4.83 7.41 9.77
CA ASP A 275 -5.71 7.24 10.92
C ASP A 275 -5.71 5.82 11.50
N CYS A 276 -4.77 4.97 11.08
CA CYS A 276 -4.62 3.62 11.63
C CYS A 276 -4.30 3.70 13.13
N PRO A 277 -5.10 3.04 14.00
CA PRO A 277 -4.90 3.05 15.44
C PRO A 277 -3.60 2.37 15.85
N THR A 278 -3.06 2.79 16.98
CA THR A 278 -1.76 2.31 17.48
C THR A 278 -1.79 0.80 17.79
N ASP A 279 -2.89 0.28 18.29
CA ASP A 279 -3.06 -1.16 18.59
C ASP A 279 -3.02 -2.01 17.32
N VAL A 280 -3.73 -1.60 16.26
CA VAL A 280 -3.68 -2.25 14.94
C VAL A 280 -2.28 -2.17 14.33
N LEU A 281 -1.65 -1.00 14.44
CA LEU A 281 -0.30 -0.80 13.95
C LEU A 281 0.71 -1.70 14.68
N LYS A 282 0.62 -1.78 16.02
CA LYS A 282 1.46 -2.65 16.84
C LYS A 282 1.26 -4.12 16.45
N TYR A 283 0.03 -4.55 16.24
CA TYR A 283 -0.27 -5.91 15.80
C TYR A 283 0.39 -6.22 14.45
N LEU A 284 0.18 -5.39 13.42
CA LEU A 284 0.80 -5.57 12.09
C LEU A 284 2.33 -5.55 12.18
N LYS A 285 2.89 -4.65 12.97
CA LYS A 285 4.33 -4.56 13.20
C LYS A 285 4.91 -5.85 13.76
N THR A 286 4.24 -6.46 14.73
CA THR A 286 4.65 -7.74 15.31
C THR A 286 4.52 -8.88 14.31
N GLN A 287 3.38 -8.97 13.58
CA GLN A 287 3.14 -10.05 12.60
C GLN A 287 4.13 -10.07 11.44
N TYR A 288 4.66 -8.91 11.06
CA TYR A 288 5.62 -8.78 9.95
C TYR A 288 7.06 -8.54 10.42
N GLU A 289 7.34 -8.66 11.71
CA GLU A 289 8.67 -8.43 12.31
C GLU A 289 9.30 -7.08 11.89
N LEU A 290 8.46 -6.03 11.86
CA LEU A 290 8.87 -4.71 11.43
C LEU A 290 9.27 -3.82 12.61
N THR A 291 10.13 -2.84 12.32
CA THR A 291 10.51 -1.77 13.24
C THR A 291 9.75 -0.48 12.91
N ASP A 292 9.90 0.54 13.74
CA ASP A 292 9.31 1.85 13.43
C ASP A 292 9.93 2.50 12.18
N LEU A 293 11.14 2.08 11.79
CA LEU A 293 11.79 2.56 10.57
C LEU A 293 11.08 2.12 9.29
N ASP A 294 10.29 1.07 9.35
CA ASP A 294 9.67 0.41 8.20
C ASP A 294 8.23 0.86 7.95
N ILE A 295 7.68 1.71 8.85
CA ILE A 295 6.27 2.08 8.86
C ILE A 295 6.06 3.47 8.26
N TYR A 296 5.15 3.57 7.29
CA TYR A 296 4.81 4.79 6.58
C TYR A 296 3.31 5.05 6.63
N LYS A 297 2.92 6.21 7.18
CA LYS A 297 1.51 6.65 7.28
C LYS A 297 1.10 7.41 6.04
N ILE A 298 0.11 6.89 5.32
CA ILE A 298 -0.36 7.40 4.03
C ILE A 298 -1.62 8.23 4.22
N ASN A 299 -1.59 9.46 3.72
CA ASN A 299 -2.76 10.35 3.72
C ASN A 299 -3.53 10.22 2.39
N GLY A 300 -4.11 9.06 2.14
CA GLY A 300 -4.85 8.76 0.91
C GLY A 300 -4.96 7.27 0.67
N PRO A 301 -5.36 6.85 -0.54
CA PRO A 301 -5.39 5.44 -0.88
C PRO A 301 -3.96 4.89 -0.99
N VAL A 302 -3.71 3.74 -0.37
CA VAL A 302 -2.42 3.04 -0.49
C VAL A 302 -2.25 2.45 -1.89
N ASN A 303 -1.01 2.19 -2.33
CA ASN A 303 -0.69 1.59 -3.62
C ASN A 303 -1.01 2.53 -4.81
N LEU A 304 -0.39 3.70 -4.82
CA LEU A 304 -0.64 4.76 -5.80
C LEU A 304 -0.28 4.36 -7.23
N ASN A 305 0.75 3.51 -7.44
CA ASN A 305 1.15 3.06 -8.78
C ASN A 305 0.01 2.37 -9.55
N ARG A 306 -0.97 1.77 -8.84
CA ARG A 306 -2.15 1.14 -9.46
C ARG A 306 -3.11 2.13 -10.09
N PHE A 307 -2.93 3.43 -9.85
CA PHE A 307 -3.70 4.48 -10.52
C PHE A 307 -3.18 4.81 -11.92
N TYR A 308 -2.10 4.17 -12.35
CA TYR A 308 -1.63 4.24 -13.72
C TYR A 308 -2.75 3.87 -14.72
N SER A 309 -3.60 2.91 -14.38
CA SER A 309 -4.75 2.53 -15.21
C SER A 309 -5.75 3.68 -15.45
N ILE A 310 -5.81 4.69 -14.56
CA ILE A 310 -6.61 5.91 -14.79
C ILE A 310 -6.13 6.65 -16.05
N TYR A 311 -4.80 6.67 -16.25
CA TYR A 311 -4.22 7.26 -17.45
C TYR A 311 -4.70 6.54 -18.71
N ASP A 312 -4.77 5.21 -18.69
CA ASP A 312 -5.19 4.41 -19.83
C ASP A 312 -6.70 4.52 -20.10
N ASP A 313 -7.52 4.55 -19.04
CA ASP A 313 -8.99 4.55 -19.15
C ASP A 313 -9.56 5.89 -19.61
N ILE A 314 -8.93 7.01 -19.23
CA ILE A 314 -9.38 8.33 -19.64
C ILE A 314 -8.86 8.65 -21.05
N LYS A 315 -9.76 8.70 -22.04
CA LYS A 315 -9.43 8.89 -23.47
C LYS A 315 -9.33 10.34 -23.93
N LEU A 316 -9.40 11.32 -23.02
CA LEU A 316 -9.32 12.74 -23.36
C LEU A 316 -7.87 13.14 -23.74
N LYS A 317 -7.58 13.22 -25.04
CA LYS A 317 -6.24 13.55 -25.58
C LYS A 317 -5.70 14.87 -25.05
N ALA A 318 -6.53 15.87 -24.84
CA ALA A 318 -6.13 17.18 -24.28
C ALA A 318 -5.54 17.11 -22.86
N LEU A 319 -5.66 15.98 -22.17
CA LEU A 319 -5.11 15.76 -20.80
C LEU A 319 -3.81 14.94 -20.81
N LYS A 320 -3.28 14.59 -21.99
CA LYS A 320 -2.07 13.80 -22.23
C LYS A 320 -1.14 14.56 -23.17
N PHE A 321 0.13 14.14 -23.22
CA PHE A 321 1.02 14.60 -24.28
C PHE A 321 0.50 14.12 -25.66
N PRO A 322 0.74 14.89 -26.74
CA PRO A 322 0.49 14.41 -28.08
C PRO A 322 1.34 13.15 -28.36
N GLU A 323 0.77 12.24 -29.14
CA GLU A 323 1.46 11.03 -29.64
C GLU A 323 2.50 11.42 -30.70
#